data_2c2b594f257e1a29b70643978a0ac240
#
_entry.id   2c2b594f257e1a29b70643978a0ac240
#
_cell.length_a   1.000
_cell.length_b   1.000
_cell.length_c   1.000
_cell.angle_alpha   90.00
_cell.angle_beta   90.00
_cell.angle_gamma   90.00
#
_symmetry.space_group_name_H-M   'P 1'
#
loop_
_entity.id
_entity.type
_entity.pdbx_description
1 polymer ?
#
loop_
_entity_poly.entity_id
_entity_poly.type
_entity_poly.pdbx_seq_one_letter_code
_entity_poly.pdbx_strand_id
1 'polypeptide(L)'
;MATKKAPEIAVQEPVVVVYENGVETLTSKIAAMRNAQKLFSTYSQEQVDQIFLAAAMAANHQRIPLAKLAVAETGMGIVEDKVIKNHYASEYIYLSLIHI
;
A
#
# COMPACT_ATOMS: atom_id res chain seq x y z
N MET A 1 -15.72 -26.27 18.16
CA MET A 1 -15.09 -25.64 16.99
C MET A 1 -14.35 -24.41 17.45
N ALA A 2 -13.02 -24.42 17.39
CA ALA A 2 -12.23 -23.29 17.80
C ALA A 2 -12.32 -22.19 16.71
N THR A 3 -12.92 -21.05 17.04
CA THR A 3 -12.88 -19.86 16.20
C THR A 3 -11.44 -19.36 16.14
N LYS A 4 -10.81 -19.49 15.00
CA LYS A 4 -9.49 -18.92 14.74
C LYS A 4 -9.60 -17.39 14.82
N LYS A 5 -9.11 -16.83 15.92
CA LYS A 5 -9.03 -15.38 16.10
C LYS A 5 -8.14 -14.83 14.99
N ALA A 6 -8.65 -13.87 14.21
CA ALA A 6 -7.85 -13.18 13.21
C ALA A 6 -6.63 -12.52 13.89
N PRO A 7 -5.45 -12.52 13.25
CA PRO A 7 -4.29 -11.87 13.85
C PRO A 7 -4.59 -10.39 14.08
N GLU A 8 -4.46 -9.98 15.31
CA GLU A 8 -4.55 -8.58 15.70
C GLU A 8 -3.41 -7.83 15.00
N ILE A 9 -3.76 -6.94 14.06
CA ILE A 9 -2.77 -6.05 13.45
C ILE A 9 -2.37 -5.09 14.55
N ALA A 10 -1.15 -5.27 15.09
CA ALA A 10 -0.57 -4.32 16.02
C ALA A 10 -0.54 -2.94 15.33
N VAL A 11 -1.19 -1.95 15.95
CA VAL A 11 -1.07 -0.56 15.53
C VAL A 11 0.38 -0.18 15.77
N GLN A 12 1.20 -0.15 14.72
CA GLN A 12 2.56 0.35 14.81
C GLN A 12 2.47 1.84 15.13
N GLU A 13 3.20 2.26 16.17
CA GLU A 13 3.40 3.68 16.45
C GLU A 13 3.92 4.38 15.19
N PRO A 14 3.48 5.64 14.92
CA PRO A 14 3.95 6.36 13.75
C PRO A 14 5.48 6.43 13.78
N VAL A 15 6.11 5.87 12.75
CA VAL A 15 7.57 5.95 12.58
C VAL A 15 7.90 7.41 12.34
N VAL A 16 8.46 8.08 13.36
CA VAL A 16 9.02 9.42 13.18
C VAL A 16 10.27 9.26 12.33
N VAL A 17 10.14 9.56 11.04
CA VAL A 17 11.28 9.60 10.13
C VAL A 17 12.08 10.87 10.45
N VAL A 18 13.14 10.72 11.23
CA VAL A 18 14.11 11.80 11.44
C VAL A 18 14.92 11.93 10.15
N TYR A 19 14.72 13.02 9.43
CA TYR A 19 15.50 13.35 8.24
C TYR A 19 16.87 13.90 8.67
N GLU A 20 17.78 13.03 9.03
CA GLU A 20 19.19 13.40 9.14
C GLU A 20 19.79 13.41 7.72
N ASN A 21 20.24 14.58 7.25
CA ASN A 21 20.88 14.79 5.93
C ASN A 21 20.04 14.29 4.74
N GLY A 22 19.03 15.08 4.36
CA GLY A 22 18.02 14.71 3.35
C GLY A 22 18.57 14.20 2.00
N VAL A 23 19.70 14.70 1.53
CA VAL A 23 20.30 14.30 0.23
C VAL A 23 20.94 12.91 0.30
N GLU A 24 21.69 12.59 1.35
CA GLU A 24 22.34 11.28 1.51
C GLU A 24 21.29 10.19 1.72
N THR A 25 20.26 10.47 2.52
CA THR A 25 19.13 9.56 2.72
C THR A 25 18.39 9.32 1.41
N LEU A 26 18.14 10.35 0.61
CA LEU A 26 17.49 10.23 -0.68
C LEU A 26 18.32 9.39 -1.66
N THR A 27 19.62 9.65 -1.76
CA THR A 27 20.54 8.91 -2.62
C THR A 27 20.59 7.43 -2.24
N SER A 28 20.65 7.13 -0.94
CA SER A 28 20.64 5.76 -0.42
C SER A 28 19.32 5.04 -0.76
N LYS A 29 18.18 5.70 -0.60
CA LYS A 29 16.88 5.15 -0.98
C LYS A 29 16.76 4.89 -2.48
N ILE A 30 17.25 5.80 -3.32
CA ILE A 30 17.26 5.62 -4.78
C ILE A 30 18.12 4.42 -5.16
N ALA A 31 19.30 4.26 -4.55
CA ALA A 31 20.15 3.10 -4.80
C ALA A 31 19.47 1.77 -4.42
N ALA A 32 18.80 1.75 -3.26
CA ALA A 32 18.04 0.58 -2.81
C ALA A 32 16.90 0.26 -3.77
N MET A 33 16.14 1.26 -4.22
CA MET A 33 15.05 1.08 -5.19
C MET A 33 15.56 0.57 -6.55
N ARG A 34 16.69 1.06 -7.04
CA ARG A 34 17.30 0.57 -8.28
C ARG A 34 17.73 -0.89 -8.18
N ASN A 35 18.28 -1.30 -7.04
CA ASN A 35 18.63 -2.70 -6.80
C ASN A 35 17.39 -3.59 -6.73
N ALA A 36 16.34 -3.14 -6.04
CA ALA A 36 15.06 -3.83 -6.00
C ALA A 36 14.43 -3.97 -7.40
N GLN A 37 14.48 -2.91 -8.21
CA GLN A 37 13.99 -2.94 -9.59
C GLN A 37 14.75 -3.95 -10.46
N LYS A 38 16.06 -4.04 -10.33
CA LYS A 38 16.86 -5.03 -11.05
C LYS A 38 16.44 -6.46 -10.71
N LEU A 39 16.21 -6.73 -9.44
CA LEU A 39 15.72 -8.03 -8.99
C LEU A 39 14.29 -8.28 -9.52
N PHE A 40 13.40 -7.31 -9.40
CA PHE A 40 12.02 -7.41 -9.87
C PHE A 40 11.93 -7.65 -11.37
N SER A 41 12.83 -7.06 -12.16
CA SER A 41 12.87 -7.26 -13.61
C SER A 41 13.18 -8.69 -14.05
N THR A 42 13.68 -9.53 -13.12
CA THR A 42 13.93 -10.96 -13.37
C THR A 42 12.73 -11.86 -13.08
N TYR A 43 11.67 -11.30 -12.52
CA TYR A 43 10.48 -12.07 -12.15
C TYR A 43 9.67 -12.46 -13.39
N SER A 44 9.03 -13.61 -13.31
CA SER A 44 8.08 -14.04 -14.33
C SER A 44 6.80 -13.20 -14.29
N GLN A 45 6.05 -13.18 -15.38
CA GLN A 45 4.74 -12.51 -15.41
C GLN A 45 3.81 -13.05 -14.32
N GLU A 46 3.81 -14.34 -14.10
CA GLU A 46 3.00 -14.98 -13.05
C GLU A 46 3.35 -14.46 -11.65
N GLN A 47 4.65 -14.32 -11.34
CA GLN A 47 5.10 -13.76 -10.07
C GLN A 47 4.68 -12.29 -9.92
N VAL A 48 4.78 -11.51 -10.98
CA VAL A 48 4.33 -10.10 -10.99
C VAL A 48 2.83 -10.00 -10.79
N ASP A 49 2.05 -10.85 -11.44
CA ASP A 49 0.59 -10.89 -11.30
C ASP A 49 0.17 -11.22 -9.85
N GLN A 50 0.84 -12.17 -9.22
CA GLN A 50 0.60 -12.49 -7.81
C GLN A 50 0.93 -11.35 -6.87
N ILE A 51 2.04 -10.66 -7.09
CA ILE A 51 2.45 -9.49 -6.31
C ILE A 51 1.44 -8.36 -6.48
N PHE A 52 1.02 -8.10 -7.70
CA PHE A 52 0.05 -7.05 -8.01
C PHE A 52 -1.32 -7.33 -7.37
N LEU A 53 -1.79 -8.57 -7.46
CA LEU A 53 -3.02 -9.00 -6.79
C LEU A 53 -2.92 -8.82 -5.27
N ALA A 54 -1.84 -9.26 -4.66
CA ALA A 54 -1.63 -9.14 -3.22
C ALA A 54 -1.64 -7.67 -2.76
N ALA A 55 -0.98 -6.78 -3.50
CA ALA A 55 -0.96 -5.35 -3.22
C ALA A 55 -2.36 -4.71 -3.36
N ALA A 56 -3.08 -5.04 -4.43
CA ALA A 56 -4.43 -4.54 -4.67
C ALA A 56 -5.41 -4.99 -3.58
N MET A 57 -5.35 -6.26 -3.18
CA MET A 57 -6.19 -6.80 -2.10
C MET A 57 -5.85 -6.16 -0.76
N ALA A 58 -4.59 -5.99 -0.42
CA ALA A 58 -4.16 -5.33 0.80
C ALA A 58 -4.68 -3.89 0.88
N ALA A 59 -4.56 -3.13 -0.21
CA ALA A 59 -5.08 -1.78 -0.30
C ALA A 59 -6.62 -1.74 -0.15
N ASN A 60 -7.33 -2.66 -0.80
CA ASN A 60 -8.78 -2.74 -0.70
C ASN A 60 -9.24 -3.10 0.73
N HIS A 61 -8.57 -4.02 1.40
CA HIS A 61 -8.86 -4.35 2.80
C HIS A 61 -8.68 -3.15 3.75
N GLN A 62 -7.74 -2.27 3.45
CA GLN A 62 -7.44 -1.09 4.25
C GLN A 62 -8.18 0.18 3.79
N ARG A 63 -9.11 0.09 2.85
CA ARG A 63 -9.81 1.25 2.27
C ARG A 63 -10.51 2.12 3.31
N ILE A 64 -11.11 1.51 4.32
CA ILE A 64 -11.82 2.24 5.40
C ILE A 64 -10.85 2.85 6.41
N PRO A 65 -9.91 2.10 7.02
CA PRO A 65 -8.93 2.68 7.93
C PRO A 65 -8.10 3.79 7.28
N LEU A 66 -7.67 3.62 6.05
CA LEU A 66 -6.90 4.64 5.33
C LEU A 66 -7.72 5.90 5.03
N ALA A 67 -9.01 5.76 4.72
CA ALA A 67 -9.90 6.90 4.52
C ALA A 67 -10.06 7.72 5.82
N LYS A 68 -10.26 7.04 6.95
CA LYS A 68 -10.36 7.68 8.26
C LYS A 68 -9.06 8.40 8.64
N LEU A 69 -7.93 7.76 8.44
CA LEU A 69 -6.61 8.32 8.70
C LEU A 69 -6.36 9.57 7.84
N ALA A 70 -6.66 9.50 6.56
CA ALA A 70 -6.47 10.61 5.64
C ALA A 70 -7.28 11.84 6.03
N VAL A 71 -8.54 11.68 6.42
CA VAL A 71 -9.37 12.79 6.90
C VAL A 71 -8.86 13.34 8.23
N ALA A 72 -8.48 12.47 9.16
CA ALA A 72 -7.94 12.89 10.45
C ALA A 72 -6.63 13.67 10.31
N GLU A 73 -5.76 13.25 9.41
CA GLU A 73 -4.44 13.85 9.22
C GLU A 73 -4.49 15.16 8.41
N THR A 74 -5.33 15.22 7.39
CA THR A 74 -5.38 16.36 6.46
C THR A 74 -6.51 17.34 6.76
N GLY A 75 -7.56 16.91 7.46
CA GLY A 75 -8.78 17.70 7.64
C GLY A 75 -9.57 17.95 6.34
N MET A 76 -9.24 17.23 5.26
CA MET A 76 -9.80 17.48 3.93
C MET A 76 -10.72 16.32 3.49
N GLY A 77 -11.89 16.67 3.00
CA GLY A 77 -12.88 15.73 2.48
C GLY A 77 -13.65 15.01 3.58
N ILE A 78 -14.47 14.06 3.18
CA ILE A 78 -15.27 13.22 4.06
C ILE A 78 -14.85 11.74 3.92
N VAL A 79 -15.00 10.99 5.01
CA VAL A 79 -14.54 9.59 5.08
C VAL A 79 -15.24 8.72 4.04
N GLU A 80 -16.54 8.87 3.87
CA GLU A 80 -17.37 8.07 2.96
C GLU A 80 -16.89 8.17 1.51
N ASP A 81 -16.62 9.39 1.04
CA ASP A 81 -16.11 9.61 -0.33
C ASP A 81 -14.70 9.05 -0.50
N LYS A 82 -13.86 9.16 0.53
CA LYS A 82 -12.51 8.59 0.48
C LYS A 82 -12.52 7.06 0.50
N VAL A 83 -13.48 6.43 1.17
CA VAL A 83 -13.68 4.98 1.10
C VAL A 83 -14.03 4.54 -0.31
N ILE A 84 -14.96 5.24 -0.98
CA ILE A 84 -15.35 4.96 -2.36
C ILE A 84 -14.15 5.15 -3.31
N LYS A 85 -13.41 6.23 -3.15
CA LYS A 85 -12.20 6.50 -3.92
C LYS A 85 -11.15 5.39 -3.74
N ASN A 86 -10.87 4.98 -2.51
CA ASN A 86 -9.90 3.94 -2.20
C ASN A 86 -10.33 2.58 -2.76
N HIS A 87 -11.63 2.26 -2.69
CA HIS A 87 -12.18 1.05 -3.29
C HIS A 87 -12.02 1.04 -4.81
N TYR A 88 -12.34 2.15 -5.46
CA TYR A 88 -12.15 2.30 -6.90
C TYR A 88 -10.68 2.12 -7.30
N ALA A 89 -9.78 2.80 -6.61
CA ALA A 89 -8.35 2.76 -6.92
C ALA A 89 -7.72 1.39 -6.71
N SER A 90 -8.21 0.61 -5.75
CA SER A 90 -7.65 -0.73 -5.44
C SER A 90 -8.32 -1.86 -6.23
N GLU A 91 -9.63 -1.90 -6.30
CA GLU A 91 -10.34 -3.03 -6.91
C GLU A 91 -10.69 -2.78 -8.39
N TYR A 92 -11.33 -1.67 -8.71
CA TYR A 92 -11.73 -1.40 -10.10
C TYR A 92 -10.54 -1.19 -11.03
N ILE A 93 -9.52 -0.49 -10.59
CA ILE A 93 -8.30 -0.32 -11.38
C ILE A 93 -7.58 -1.65 -11.57
N TYR A 94 -7.47 -2.48 -10.52
CA TYR A 94 -6.91 -3.82 -10.63
C TYR A 94 -7.65 -4.65 -11.68
N LEU A 95 -8.99 -4.73 -11.58
CA LEU A 95 -9.81 -5.49 -12.53
C LEU A 95 -9.68 -4.97 -13.97
N SER A 96 -9.53 -3.67 -14.16
CA SER A 96 -9.33 -3.10 -15.49
C SER A 96 -7.97 -3.49 -16.11
N LEU A 97 -6.94 -3.61 -15.28
CA LEU A 97 -5.58 -3.94 -15.75
C LEU A 97 -5.40 -5.42 -16.08
N ILE A 98 -6.06 -6.33 -15.36
CA ILE A 98 -5.96 -7.77 -15.64
C ILE A 98 -6.70 -8.20 -16.92
N HIS A 99 -7.54 -7.33 -17.48
CA HIS A 99 -8.30 -7.59 -18.71
C HIS A 99 -7.69 -6.93 -19.96
N ILE A 100 -6.54 -6.31 -19.81
CA ILE A 100 -5.82 -5.73 -20.96
C ILE A 100 -5.12 -6.87 -21.79
#